data_f8c2410eec69ce77421d9d20fc32bbba
#
_entry.id   f8c2410eec69ce77421d9d20fc32bbba
#
_cell.length_a   1.000
_cell.length_b   1.000
_cell.length_c   1.000
_cell.angle_alpha   90.00
_cell.angle_beta   90.00
_cell.angle_gamma   90.00
#
_symmetry.space_group_name_H-M   'P 1'
#
loop_
_entity.id
_entity.type
_entity.pdbx_description
1 polymer ?
#
loop_
_entity_poly.entity_id
_entity_poly.type
_entity_poly.pdbx_seq_one_letter_code
_entity_poly.pdbx_strand_id
1 'polypeptide(L)'
;MSGAQESIDTDAASGLHWPEVRAWVQANPDLLTADRALLEELGLKTTGPNVVEFGRAALTRLESLIEKESGARRQIEAVARANFAAQTQTHVAALDLMESRNHSDLARRLDAAAQARFGLAGAAIALEKPGGVPFGWRVLEPGAVNGLLGDDGLAWLGPNFDGLNLFGGTEDEVRSVALIRMAPWSPARPALCAFGSPEPEGFTPAMGCELVSFLTRVVERMAERWPILN
;
A
#
# COMPACT_ATOMS: atom_id res chain seq x y z
N MET A 1 4.08 53.11 20.65
CA MET A 1 4.89 53.95 19.78
C MET A 1 4.07 54.21 18.54
N SER A 2 3.65 55.42 18.44
CA SER A 2 2.72 56.03 17.49
C SER A 2 3.35 56.10 16.11
N GLY A 3 2.76 55.50 15.11
CA GLY A 3 3.09 55.67 13.70
C GLY A 3 2.04 56.55 13.07
N ALA A 4 2.46 57.75 12.77
CA ALA A 4 1.64 58.82 12.22
C ALA A 4 1.08 58.43 10.84
N GLN A 5 -0.20 58.62 10.70
CA GLN A 5 -0.93 58.59 9.45
C GLN A 5 -0.72 60.00 8.82
N GLU A 6 0.18 60.07 7.86
CA GLU A 6 0.40 61.24 7.06
C GLU A 6 -0.82 61.48 6.16
N SER A 7 -1.67 62.42 6.57
CA SER A 7 -2.76 62.94 5.74
C SER A 7 -2.12 63.82 4.66
N ILE A 8 -2.16 63.33 3.43
CA ILE A 8 -1.85 64.14 2.23
C ILE A 8 -3.00 65.07 2.03
N ASP A 9 -2.83 66.26 2.59
CA ASP A 9 -3.66 67.43 2.33
C ASP A 9 -3.14 68.08 1.04
N THR A 10 -3.74 67.75 -0.10
CA THR A 10 -3.45 68.38 -1.36
C THR A 10 -4.61 69.35 -1.65
N ASP A 11 -4.45 70.52 -1.10
CA ASP A 11 -5.28 71.69 -1.44
C ASP A 11 -4.81 72.32 -2.74
N ALA A 12 -5.78 72.64 -3.56
CA ALA A 12 -5.85 73.69 -4.57
C ALA A 12 -5.80 73.28 -6.04
N ALA A 13 -6.88 73.44 -6.66
CA ALA A 13 -7.17 74.10 -7.93
C ALA A 13 -8.32 73.49 -8.76
N SER A 14 -9.09 72.59 -8.26
CA SER A 14 -10.40 72.34 -8.83
C SER A 14 -11.30 71.77 -7.73
N GLY A 15 -12.46 72.36 -7.51
CA GLY A 15 -13.36 72.08 -6.37
C GLY A 15 -13.89 70.67 -6.20
N LEU A 16 -13.08 69.69 -6.51
CA LEU A 16 -13.40 68.28 -6.35
C LEU A 16 -12.57 67.69 -5.17
N HIS A 17 -13.26 67.32 -4.08
CA HIS A 17 -12.64 66.61 -2.97
C HIS A 17 -12.37 65.14 -3.31
N TRP A 18 -11.23 64.63 -2.87
CA TRP A 18 -10.84 63.22 -3.14
C TRP A 18 -11.93 62.18 -2.78
N PRO A 19 -12.67 62.29 -1.69
CA PRO A 19 -13.80 61.37 -1.41
C PRO A 19 -14.87 61.37 -2.51
N GLU A 20 -15.14 62.52 -3.12
CA GLU A 20 -16.14 62.63 -4.21
C GLU A 20 -15.65 62.03 -5.51
N VAL A 21 -14.35 62.24 -5.82
CA VAL A 21 -13.69 61.61 -6.98
C VAL A 21 -13.69 60.08 -6.81
N ARG A 22 -13.36 59.60 -5.62
CA ARG A 22 -13.36 58.16 -5.32
C ARG A 22 -14.76 57.53 -5.45
N ALA A 23 -15.77 58.23 -4.91
CA ALA A 23 -17.13 57.75 -5.01
C ALA A 23 -17.63 57.73 -6.47
N TRP A 24 -17.23 58.72 -7.24
CA TRP A 24 -17.58 58.79 -8.68
C TRP A 24 -16.90 57.64 -9.47
N VAL A 25 -15.60 57.42 -9.23
CA VAL A 25 -14.84 56.31 -9.87
C VAL A 25 -15.45 54.94 -9.51
N GLN A 26 -15.84 54.75 -8.26
CA GLN A 26 -16.50 53.51 -7.81
C GLN A 26 -17.87 53.32 -8.43
N ALA A 27 -18.58 54.39 -8.69
CA ALA A 27 -19.91 54.35 -9.34
C ALA A 27 -19.83 54.16 -10.88
N ASN A 28 -18.66 54.48 -11.48
CA ASN A 28 -18.46 54.41 -12.92
C ASN A 28 -17.19 53.61 -13.32
N PRO A 29 -17.02 52.36 -12.92
CA PRO A 29 -15.83 51.57 -13.18
C PRO A 29 -15.56 51.34 -14.67
N ASP A 30 -16.64 51.23 -15.46
CA ASP A 30 -16.53 50.97 -16.90
C ASP A 30 -15.90 52.15 -17.67
N LEU A 31 -16.15 53.37 -17.24
CA LEU A 31 -15.55 54.60 -17.86
C LEU A 31 -14.05 54.64 -17.63
N LEU A 32 -13.58 54.25 -16.42
CA LEU A 32 -12.17 54.18 -16.11
C LEU A 32 -11.46 53.06 -16.86
N THR A 33 -12.08 51.88 -16.94
CA THR A 33 -11.50 50.73 -17.62
C THR A 33 -11.50 50.87 -19.15
N ALA A 34 -12.40 51.68 -19.71
CA ALA A 34 -12.48 51.95 -21.14
C ALA A 34 -11.45 52.98 -21.60
N ASP A 35 -11.02 53.90 -20.71
CA ASP A 35 -10.04 54.92 -21.03
C ASP A 35 -8.59 54.42 -20.80
N ARG A 36 -8.09 53.77 -21.86
CA ARG A 36 -6.76 53.15 -21.86
C ARG A 36 -5.63 54.18 -21.78
N ALA A 37 -5.84 55.38 -22.35
CA ALA A 37 -4.83 56.43 -22.35
C ALA A 37 -4.64 56.99 -20.94
N LEU A 38 -5.75 57.25 -20.23
CA LEU A 38 -5.71 57.73 -18.84
C LEU A 38 -5.05 56.72 -17.92
N LEU A 39 -5.32 55.40 -18.09
CA LEU A 39 -4.71 54.34 -17.28
C LEU A 39 -3.19 54.26 -17.52
N GLU A 40 -2.73 54.44 -18.77
CA GLU A 40 -1.30 54.47 -19.10
C GLU A 40 -0.60 55.74 -18.50
N GLU A 41 -1.25 56.87 -18.55
CA GLU A 41 -0.74 58.13 -17.96
C GLU A 41 -0.64 58.04 -16.42
N LEU A 42 -1.57 57.33 -15.78
CA LEU A 42 -1.54 57.06 -14.35
C LEU A 42 -0.56 55.94 -13.96
N GLY A 43 0.19 55.38 -14.91
CA GLY A 43 1.12 54.28 -14.67
C GLY A 43 0.45 52.93 -14.34
N LEU A 44 -0.86 52.83 -14.50
CA LEU A 44 -1.62 51.61 -14.33
C LEU A 44 -1.56 50.83 -15.62
N LYS A 45 -0.71 49.81 -15.67
CA LYS A 45 -0.68 48.87 -16.83
C LYS A 45 -2.01 48.15 -16.93
N THR A 46 -2.80 48.49 -17.94
CA THR A 46 -3.92 47.67 -18.35
C THR A 46 -3.39 46.37 -18.93
N THR A 47 -3.23 45.41 -18.09
CA THR A 47 -3.03 44.03 -18.56
C THR A 47 -4.29 43.62 -19.29
N GLY A 48 -4.20 43.36 -20.61
CA GLY A 48 -5.33 43.01 -21.45
C GLY A 48 -6.07 41.76 -20.90
N PRO A 49 -7.25 41.42 -21.43
CA PRO A 49 -8.15 40.36 -20.93
C PRO A 49 -7.48 38.98 -20.78
N ASN A 50 -6.35 38.78 -21.45
CA ASN A 50 -5.60 37.52 -21.38
C ASN A 50 -4.80 37.29 -20.08
N VAL A 51 -4.49 38.30 -19.28
CA VAL A 51 -3.69 38.11 -18.05
C VAL A 51 -4.55 37.56 -16.92
N VAL A 52 -5.84 37.87 -16.90
CA VAL A 52 -6.78 37.33 -15.93
C VAL A 52 -7.06 35.83 -16.24
N GLU A 53 -7.10 35.47 -17.52
CA GLU A 53 -7.24 34.06 -17.93
C GLU A 53 -5.98 33.24 -17.62
N PHE A 54 -4.78 33.79 -17.82
CA PHE A 54 -3.53 33.12 -17.46
C PHE A 54 -3.43 32.84 -15.95
N GLY A 55 -3.78 33.81 -15.11
CA GLY A 55 -3.80 33.64 -13.65
C GLY A 55 -4.80 32.56 -13.21
N ARG A 56 -6.00 32.56 -13.78
CA ARG A 56 -7.04 31.59 -13.46
C ARG A 56 -6.66 30.20 -13.98
N ALA A 57 -6.14 30.06 -15.19
CA ALA A 57 -5.65 28.80 -15.74
C ALA A 57 -4.46 28.26 -14.94
N ALA A 58 -3.53 29.11 -14.49
CA ALA A 58 -2.40 28.72 -13.65
C ALA A 58 -2.87 28.23 -12.26
N LEU A 59 -3.84 28.90 -11.63
CA LEU A 59 -4.42 28.49 -10.36
C LEU A 59 -5.13 27.13 -10.49
N THR A 60 -5.98 26.94 -11.50
CA THR A 60 -6.66 25.66 -11.74
C THR A 60 -5.66 24.52 -11.98
N ARG A 61 -4.57 24.80 -12.70
CA ARG A 61 -3.50 23.81 -12.92
C ARG A 61 -2.77 23.48 -11.62
N LEU A 62 -2.49 24.48 -10.79
CA LEU A 62 -1.84 24.28 -9.49
C LEU A 62 -2.73 23.49 -8.53
N GLU A 63 -4.02 23.82 -8.46
CA GLU A 63 -5.02 23.08 -7.68
C GLU A 63 -5.07 21.61 -8.10
N SER A 64 -5.12 21.35 -9.42
CA SER A 64 -5.09 19.98 -9.96
C SER A 64 -3.81 19.22 -9.61
N LEU A 65 -2.65 19.88 -9.60
CA LEU A 65 -1.38 19.29 -9.19
C LEU A 65 -1.37 18.94 -7.70
N ILE A 66 -1.82 19.87 -6.86
CA ILE A 66 -1.92 19.68 -5.40
C ILE A 66 -2.88 18.53 -5.09
N GLU A 67 -4.00 18.43 -5.80
CA GLU A 67 -4.97 17.36 -5.59
C GLU A 67 -4.42 16.00 -5.98
N LYS A 68 -3.69 15.89 -7.11
CA LYS A 68 -2.97 14.67 -7.52
C LYS A 68 -1.89 14.26 -6.53
N GLU A 69 -1.07 15.21 -6.06
CA GLU A 69 -0.01 14.94 -5.10
C GLU A 69 -0.59 14.51 -3.74
N SER A 70 -1.64 15.19 -3.28
CA SER A 70 -2.36 14.82 -2.05
C SER A 70 -3.02 13.45 -2.15
N GLY A 71 -3.53 13.08 -3.33
CA GLY A 71 -4.08 11.76 -3.62
C GLY A 71 -3.00 10.68 -3.56
N ALA A 72 -1.88 10.87 -4.23
CA ALA A 72 -0.75 9.95 -4.22
C ALA A 72 -0.18 9.77 -2.81
N ARG A 73 -0.02 10.85 -2.06
CA ARG A 73 0.44 10.81 -0.67
C ARG A 73 -0.50 10.00 0.22
N ARG A 74 -1.83 10.22 0.13
CA ARG A 74 -2.82 9.46 0.90
C ARG A 74 -2.77 7.96 0.57
N GLN A 75 -2.55 7.62 -0.70
CA GLN A 75 -2.40 6.23 -1.12
C GLN A 75 -1.14 5.59 -0.53
N ILE A 76 0.01 6.26 -0.57
CA ILE A 76 1.26 5.79 0.05
C ILE A 76 1.08 5.59 1.56
N GLU A 77 0.45 6.53 2.25
CA GLU A 77 0.19 6.42 3.69
C GLU A 77 -0.75 5.25 4.02
N ALA A 78 -1.76 4.99 3.19
CA ALA A 78 -2.66 3.85 3.36
C ALA A 78 -1.92 2.51 3.19
N VAL A 79 -1.10 2.38 2.15
CA VAL A 79 -0.26 1.19 1.91
C VAL A 79 0.74 0.98 3.05
N ALA A 80 1.39 2.05 3.52
CA ALA A 80 2.33 1.96 4.63
C ALA A 80 1.65 1.48 5.93
N ARG A 81 0.45 1.97 6.24
CA ARG A 81 -0.33 1.52 7.40
C ARG A 81 -0.75 0.06 7.27
N ALA A 82 -1.19 -0.36 6.08
CA ALA A 82 -1.56 -1.76 5.82
C ALA A 82 -0.36 -2.69 5.99
N ASN A 83 0.81 -2.32 5.45
CA ASN A 83 2.04 -3.08 5.61
C ASN A 83 2.48 -3.18 7.08
N PHE A 84 2.40 -2.08 7.85
CA PHE A 84 2.72 -2.10 9.27
C PHE A 84 1.76 -3.00 10.07
N ALA A 85 0.46 -2.97 9.76
CA ALA A 85 -0.52 -3.87 10.37
C ALA A 85 -0.23 -5.34 10.05
N ALA A 86 0.06 -5.66 8.78
CA ALA A 86 0.43 -7.01 8.36
C ALA A 86 1.70 -7.49 9.06
N GLN A 87 2.72 -6.64 9.19
CA GLN A 87 3.94 -6.96 9.91
C GLN A 87 3.67 -7.26 11.39
N THR A 88 2.85 -6.45 12.04
CA THR A 88 2.46 -6.66 13.45
C THR A 88 1.75 -7.99 13.63
N GLN A 89 0.77 -8.31 12.76
CA GLN A 89 0.05 -9.59 12.77
C GLN A 89 1.01 -10.76 12.55
N THR A 90 1.98 -10.60 11.65
CA THR A 90 3.02 -11.61 11.38
C THR A 90 3.89 -11.90 12.60
N HIS A 91 4.29 -10.87 13.36
CA HIS A 91 5.04 -11.06 14.60
C HIS A 91 4.24 -11.80 15.66
N VAL A 92 2.95 -11.48 15.82
CA VAL A 92 2.08 -12.18 16.77
C VAL A 92 1.89 -13.64 16.33
N ALA A 93 1.68 -13.90 15.04
CA ALA A 93 1.59 -15.26 14.51
C ALA A 93 2.88 -16.06 14.75
N ALA A 94 4.05 -15.43 14.57
CA ALA A 94 5.33 -16.07 14.85
C ALA A 94 5.44 -16.49 16.33
N LEU A 95 5.05 -15.64 17.26
CA LEU A 95 5.04 -15.97 18.70
C LEU A 95 4.09 -17.13 18.99
N ASP A 96 2.88 -17.13 18.42
CA ASP A 96 1.93 -18.24 18.55
C ASP A 96 2.52 -19.56 18.01
N LEU A 97 3.23 -19.53 16.87
CA LEU A 97 3.89 -20.71 16.31
C LEU A 97 5.01 -21.23 17.21
N MET A 98 5.76 -20.34 17.87
CA MET A 98 6.85 -20.71 18.78
C MET A 98 6.36 -21.46 20.04
N GLU A 99 5.09 -21.33 20.39
CA GLU A 99 4.45 -22.09 21.47
C GLU A 99 4.00 -23.49 21.07
N SER A 100 4.24 -23.93 19.83
CA SER A 100 3.87 -25.25 19.35
C SER A 100 4.57 -26.36 20.15
N ARG A 101 3.83 -27.45 20.37
CA ARG A 101 4.29 -28.56 21.21
C ARG A 101 4.78 -29.76 20.40
N ASN A 102 4.39 -29.87 19.15
CA ASN A 102 4.76 -30.92 18.19
C ASN A 102 4.40 -30.50 16.78
N HIS A 103 4.75 -31.31 15.77
CA HIS A 103 4.49 -31.04 14.37
C HIS A 103 3.00 -30.82 14.05
N SER A 104 2.11 -31.61 14.66
CA SER A 104 0.67 -31.49 14.41
C SER A 104 0.11 -30.18 14.99
N ASP A 105 0.55 -29.79 16.19
CA ASP A 105 0.16 -28.54 16.82
C ASP A 105 0.71 -27.34 16.01
N LEU A 106 1.92 -27.46 15.47
CA LEU A 106 2.50 -26.45 14.60
C LEU A 106 1.66 -26.22 13.33
N ALA A 107 1.27 -27.30 12.64
CA ALA A 107 0.41 -27.21 11.45
C ALA A 107 -0.96 -26.61 11.77
N ARG A 108 -1.59 -27.05 12.86
CA ARG A 108 -2.88 -26.53 13.31
C ARG A 108 -2.81 -25.04 13.66
N ARG A 109 -1.76 -24.59 14.37
CA ARG A 109 -1.57 -23.18 14.73
C ARG A 109 -1.29 -22.31 13.51
N LEU A 110 -0.53 -22.82 12.55
CA LEU A 110 -0.27 -22.12 11.29
C LEU A 110 -1.57 -21.88 10.52
N ASP A 111 -2.39 -22.93 10.36
CA ASP A 111 -3.67 -22.84 9.68
C ASP A 111 -4.64 -21.89 10.41
N ALA A 112 -4.76 -22.01 11.73
CA ALA A 112 -5.58 -21.11 12.54
C ALA A 112 -5.13 -19.64 12.45
N ALA A 113 -3.82 -19.39 12.44
CA ALA A 113 -3.28 -18.04 12.27
C ALA A 113 -3.57 -17.50 10.86
N ALA A 114 -3.45 -18.34 9.82
CA ALA A 114 -3.78 -17.97 8.44
C ALA A 114 -5.23 -17.50 8.31
N GLN A 115 -6.16 -18.29 8.86
CA GLN A 115 -7.58 -17.96 8.81
C GLN A 115 -7.96 -16.76 9.70
N ALA A 116 -7.59 -16.78 10.97
CA ALA A 116 -8.09 -15.83 11.95
C ALA A 116 -7.40 -14.46 11.88
N ARG A 117 -6.10 -14.42 11.50
CA ARG A 117 -5.32 -13.16 11.51
C ARG A 117 -5.16 -12.56 10.13
N PHE A 118 -5.00 -13.40 9.09
CA PHE A 118 -4.72 -12.93 7.74
C PHE A 118 -5.93 -13.03 6.80
N GLY A 119 -7.06 -13.60 7.25
CA GLY A 119 -8.26 -13.77 6.42
C GLY A 119 -8.05 -14.70 5.23
N LEU A 120 -7.07 -15.61 5.33
CA LEU A 120 -6.79 -16.61 4.31
C LEU A 120 -7.77 -17.79 4.41
N ALA A 121 -7.93 -18.54 3.33
CA ALA A 121 -8.71 -19.76 3.31
C ALA A 121 -8.05 -20.86 4.18
N GLY A 122 -6.72 -20.85 4.26
CA GLY A 122 -5.97 -21.76 5.10
C GLY A 122 -4.47 -21.71 4.87
N ALA A 123 -3.73 -22.48 5.67
CA ALA A 123 -2.32 -22.73 5.47
C ALA A 123 -1.98 -24.21 5.74
N ALA A 124 -0.95 -24.70 5.06
CA ALA A 124 -0.52 -26.09 5.19
C ALA A 124 0.99 -26.21 5.17
N ILE A 125 1.48 -27.25 5.83
CA ILE A 125 2.87 -27.69 5.73
C ILE A 125 2.87 -29.01 4.97
N ALA A 126 3.69 -29.12 3.95
CA ALA A 126 3.79 -30.30 3.11
C ALA A 126 5.22 -30.82 3.04
N LEU A 127 5.40 -32.12 3.02
CA LEU A 127 6.71 -32.79 3.05
C LEU A 127 6.77 -33.87 1.99
N GLU A 128 7.86 -33.92 1.23
CA GLU A 128 8.09 -34.96 0.23
C GLU A 128 8.46 -36.31 0.86
N LYS A 129 8.01 -37.39 0.19
CA LYS A 129 8.55 -38.75 0.39
C LYS A 129 9.94 -38.87 -0.26
N PRO A 130 10.77 -39.88 0.12
CA PRO A 130 10.48 -40.94 1.08
C PRO A 130 10.66 -40.54 2.53
N GLY A 131 10.13 -41.37 3.42
CA GLY A 131 10.20 -41.23 4.87
C GLY A 131 8.89 -40.84 5.52
N GLY A 132 8.84 -40.85 6.84
CA GLY A 132 7.64 -40.51 7.60
C GLY A 132 7.25 -39.05 7.39
N VAL A 133 5.96 -38.76 7.28
CA VAL A 133 5.37 -37.42 7.26
C VAL A 133 4.63 -37.19 8.58
N PRO A 134 4.90 -36.14 9.32
CA PRO A 134 4.24 -35.86 10.58
C PRO A 134 2.73 -35.78 10.43
N PHE A 135 2.02 -36.20 11.44
CA PHE A 135 0.55 -36.07 11.46
C PHE A 135 0.15 -34.58 11.35
N GLY A 136 -0.82 -34.29 10.51
CA GLY A 136 -1.29 -32.93 10.23
C GLY A 136 -0.54 -32.22 9.10
N TRP A 137 0.58 -32.79 8.62
CA TRP A 137 1.25 -32.31 7.41
C TRP A 137 0.73 -33.01 6.16
N ARG A 138 0.86 -32.36 5.01
CA ARG A 138 0.50 -32.93 3.72
C ARG A 138 1.64 -33.76 3.14
N VAL A 139 1.29 -34.84 2.47
CA VAL A 139 2.28 -35.68 1.79
C VAL A 139 2.45 -35.19 0.36
N LEU A 140 3.69 -35.01 -0.05
CA LEU A 140 4.05 -34.72 -1.44
C LEU A 140 4.79 -35.92 -2.05
N GLU A 141 4.61 -36.13 -3.34
CA GLU A 141 5.43 -37.09 -4.09
C GLU A 141 6.85 -36.56 -4.28
N PRO A 142 7.86 -37.43 -4.42
CA PRO A 142 9.23 -37.01 -4.64
C PRO A 142 9.36 -36.10 -5.87
N GLY A 143 10.06 -34.98 -5.71
CA GLY A 143 10.25 -33.97 -6.75
C GLY A 143 9.11 -32.96 -6.92
N ALA A 144 8.03 -33.06 -6.14
CA ALA A 144 6.89 -32.16 -6.24
C ALA A 144 7.26 -30.70 -5.91
N VAL A 145 8.14 -30.48 -4.93
CA VAL A 145 8.62 -29.13 -4.58
C VAL A 145 9.35 -28.48 -5.74
N ASN A 146 10.23 -29.23 -6.41
CA ASN A 146 10.93 -28.75 -7.60
C ASN A 146 9.99 -28.56 -8.80
N GLY A 147 8.99 -29.45 -8.93
CA GLY A 147 7.96 -29.31 -9.96
C GLY A 147 7.12 -28.05 -9.83
N LEU A 148 6.82 -27.61 -8.59
CA LEU A 148 6.02 -26.42 -8.30
C LEU A 148 6.84 -25.11 -8.33
N LEU A 149 8.06 -25.15 -7.81
CA LEU A 149 8.88 -23.95 -7.60
C LEU A 149 10.04 -23.81 -8.61
N GLY A 150 10.36 -24.88 -9.35
CA GLY A 150 11.63 -24.99 -10.08
C GLY A 150 12.79 -25.41 -9.16
N ASP A 151 13.93 -25.76 -9.73
CA ASP A 151 15.07 -26.35 -8.97
C ASP A 151 15.64 -25.36 -7.93
N ASP A 152 15.76 -24.09 -8.26
CA ASP A 152 16.33 -23.05 -7.39
C ASP A 152 15.26 -22.07 -6.87
N GLY A 153 13.98 -22.26 -7.20
CA GLY A 153 12.91 -21.38 -6.79
C GLY A 153 12.64 -21.47 -5.29
N LEU A 154 12.64 -20.32 -4.60
CA LEU A 154 12.38 -20.23 -3.17
C LEU A 154 10.92 -19.98 -2.85
N ALA A 155 10.19 -19.34 -3.74
CA ALA A 155 8.79 -18.95 -3.54
C ALA A 155 8.02 -18.90 -4.86
N TRP A 156 6.72 -19.16 -4.77
CA TRP A 156 5.73 -18.91 -5.81
C TRP A 156 4.57 -18.15 -5.20
N LEU A 157 4.18 -17.03 -5.81
CA LEU A 157 2.98 -16.27 -5.48
C LEU A 157 2.16 -16.11 -6.75
N GLY A 158 0.92 -16.54 -6.74
CA GLY A 158 0.09 -16.47 -7.94
C GLY A 158 -1.17 -17.33 -7.86
N PRO A 159 -1.79 -17.61 -9.00
CA PRO A 159 -2.96 -18.48 -9.08
C PRO A 159 -2.68 -19.86 -8.48
N ASN A 160 -3.73 -20.50 -7.92
CA ASN A 160 -3.64 -21.86 -7.43
C ASN A 160 -3.34 -22.83 -8.59
N PHE A 161 -2.68 -23.92 -8.27
CA PHE A 161 -2.39 -24.98 -9.22
C PHE A 161 -3.55 -25.98 -9.27
N ASP A 162 -3.96 -26.38 -10.46
CA ASP A 162 -4.98 -27.39 -10.64
C ASP A 162 -4.53 -28.72 -10.03
N GLY A 163 -5.37 -29.28 -9.16
CA GLY A 163 -5.10 -30.56 -8.51
C GLY A 163 -4.10 -30.51 -7.35
N LEU A 164 -3.70 -29.34 -6.89
CA LEU A 164 -2.86 -29.17 -5.69
C LEU A 164 -3.72 -29.27 -4.43
N ASN A 165 -3.77 -30.44 -3.80
CA ASN A 165 -4.60 -30.71 -2.61
C ASN A 165 -3.83 -30.48 -1.31
N LEU A 166 -3.57 -29.23 -0.95
CA LEU A 166 -2.83 -28.87 0.28
C LEU A 166 -3.75 -28.42 1.43
N PHE A 167 -4.86 -27.77 1.12
CA PHE A 167 -5.69 -27.07 2.12
C PHE A 167 -6.85 -27.92 2.66
N GLY A 168 -7.04 -29.14 2.14
CA GLY A 168 -8.05 -30.06 2.63
C GLY A 168 -9.48 -29.60 2.34
N GLY A 169 -10.30 -29.38 3.39
CA GLY A 169 -11.70 -29.02 3.22
C GLY A 169 -11.99 -27.64 2.63
N THR A 170 -10.98 -26.76 2.55
CA THR A 170 -11.10 -25.40 1.98
C THR A 170 -10.49 -25.27 0.59
N GLU A 171 -10.13 -26.38 -0.05
CA GLU A 171 -9.46 -26.40 -1.36
C GLU A 171 -10.25 -25.63 -2.43
N ASP A 172 -11.57 -25.82 -2.46
CA ASP A 172 -12.46 -25.15 -3.43
C ASP A 172 -12.57 -23.64 -3.24
N GLU A 173 -12.19 -23.14 -2.08
CA GLU A 173 -12.21 -21.70 -1.76
C GLU A 173 -10.91 -21.01 -2.19
N VAL A 174 -9.81 -21.76 -2.41
CA VAL A 174 -8.50 -21.20 -2.70
C VAL A 174 -8.39 -20.77 -4.16
N ARG A 175 -8.21 -19.47 -4.39
CA ARG A 175 -8.05 -18.88 -5.74
C ARG A 175 -6.61 -18.51 -6.05
N SER A 176 -5.84 -18.10 -5.04
CA SER A 176 -4.42 -17.81 -5.19
C SER A 176 -3.61 -18.37 -4.03
N VAL A 177 -2.33 -18.65 -4.27
CA VAL A 177 -1.45 -19.32 -3.29
C VAL A 177 -0.11 -18.62 -3.18
N ALA A 178 0.46 -18.67 -1.97
CA ALA A 178 1.87 -18.45 -1.74
C ALA A 178 2.50 -19.78 -1.29
N LEU A 179 3.43 -20.31 -2.06
CA LEU A 179 4.19 -21.52 -1.78
C LEU A 179 5.62 -21.10 -1.46
N ILE A 180 6.14 -21.50 -0.31
CA ILE A 180 7.49 -21.16 0.12
C ILE A 180 8.26 -22.46 0.40
N ARG A 181 9.42 -22.60 -0.22
CA ARG A 181 10.32 -23.74 -0.04
C ARG A 181 10.87 -23.80 1.39
N MET A 182 10.87 -24.98 1.94
CA MET A 182 11.48 -25.35 3.20
C MET A 182 12.42 -26.55 3.00
N ALA A 183 13.42 -26.66 3.85
CA ALA A 183 14.36 -27.79 3.87
C ALA A 183 14.73 -28.14 5.33
N PRO A 184 13.73 -28.50 6.16
CA PRO A 184 13.97 -28.80 7.56
C PRO A 184 14.82 -30.05 7.74
N TRP A 185 15.50 -30.10 8.89
CA TRP A 185 16.38 -31.15 9.38
C TRP A 185 17.74 -31.26 8.65
N SER A 186 18.53 -32.22 9.12
CA SER A 186 19.83 -32.58 8.53
C SER A 186 19.98 -34.11 8.58
N PRO A 187 19.98 -34.81 7.41
CA PRO A 187 19.90 -34.23 6.07
C PRO A 187 18.55 -33.56 5.77
N ALA A 188 18.63 -32.50 4.96
CA ALA A 188 17.44 -31.70 4.60
C ALA A 188 16.43 -32.51 3.79
N ARG A 189 15.15 -32.35 4.10
CA ARG A 189 14.04 -32.93 3.34
C ARG A 189 13.25 -31.84 2.62
N PRO A 190 12.99 -31.98 1.30
CA PRO A 190 12.20 -30.99 0.57
C PRO A 190 10.80 -30.89 1.14
N ALA A 191 10.39 -29.65 1.43
CA ALA A 191 9.11 -29.33 2.03
C ALA A 191 8.57 -27.99 1.50
N LEU A 192 7.30 -27.76 1.70
CA LEU A 192 6.61 -26.52 1.38
C LEU A 192 5.84 -26.01 2.60
N CYS A 193 5.85 -24.70 2.78
CA CYS A 193 4.82 -23.99 3.52
C CYS A 193 3.90 -23.32 2.52
N ALA A 194 2.60 -23.58 2.60
CA ALA A 194 1.58 -23.09 1.66
C ALA A 194 0.58 -22.22 2.38
N PHE A 195 0.20 -21.11 1.75
CA PHE A 195 -0.85 -20.21 2.20
C PHE A 195 -1.85 -20.03 1.06
N GLY A 196 -3.14 -20.26 1.32
CA GLY A 196 -4.22 -20.16 0.35
C GLY A 196 -5.10 -18.96 0.60
N SER A 197 -5.34 -18.14 -0.42
CA SER A 197 -6.25 -17.01 -0.34
C SER A 197 -7.53 -17.29 -1.13
N PRO A 198 -8.71 -16.89 -0.61
CA PRO A 198 -9.96 -16.95 -1.35
C PRO A 198 -10.05 -15.90 -2.47
N GLU A 199 -9.18 -14.90 -2.43
CA GLU A 199 -9.13 -13.82 -3.43
C GLU A 199 -8.19 -14.18 -4.57
N PRO A 200 -8.59 -13.97 -5.84
CA PRO A 200 -7.70 -14.21 -6.99
C PRO A 200 -6.42 -13.37 -6.97
N GLU A 201 -6.49 -12.16 -6.41
CA GLU A 201 -5.37 -11.23 -6.27
C GLU A 201 -4.78 -11.22 -4.85
N GLY A 202 -5.16 -12.18 -4.00
CA GLY A 202 -4.64 -12.30 -2.65
C GLY A 202 -3.13 -12.55 -2.61
N PHE A 203 -2.64 -13.33 -3.59
CA PHE A 203 -1.21 -13.49 -3.87
C PHE A 203 -0.95 -13.27 -5.35
N THR A 204 -0.06 -12.33 -5.67
CA THR A 204 0.35 -12.04 -7.05
C THR A 204 1.87 -12.06 -7.17
N PRO A 205 2.43 -12.33 -8.36
CA PRO A 205 3.88 -12.33 -8.57
C PRO A 205 4.56 -10.99 -8.30
N ALA A 206 3.80 -9.88 -8.28
CA ALA A 206 4.31 -8.54 -7.98
C ALA A 206 4.37 -8.24 -6.48
N MET A 207 3.78 -9.09 -5.64
CA MET A 207 3.83 -8.93 -4.19
C MET A 207 5.18 -9.40 -3.63
N GLY A 208 5.66 -8.72 -2.59
CA GLY A 208 6.80 -9.19 -1.81
C GLY A 208 6.43 -10.45 -1.01
N CYS A 209 7.36 -11.38 -0.91
CA CYS A 209 7.16 -12.63 -0.16
C CYS A 209 7.78 -12.60 1.24
N GLU A 210 8.27 -11.46 1.71
CA GLU A 210 9.08 -11.33 2.93
C GLU A 210 8.35 -11.84 4.17
N LEU A 211 7.08 -11.46 4.36
CA LEU A 211 6.31 -11.84 5.54
C LEU A 211 5.98 -13.33 5.57
N VAL A 212 5.54 -13.90 4.43
CA VAL A 212 5.26 -15.35 4.33
C VAL A 212 6.54 -16.17 4.42
N SER A 213 7.64 -15.68 3.85
CA SER A 213 8.97 -16.30 3.99
C SER A 213 9.47 -16.26 5.42
N PHE A 214 9.26 -15.16 6.13
CA PHE A 214 9.60 -15.06 7.55
C PHE A 214 8.82 -16.09 8.38
N LEU A 215 7.50 -16.17 8.22
CA LEU A 215 6.68 -17.18 8.92
C LEU A 215 7.13 -18.60 8.58
N THR A 216 7.43 -18.86 7.31
CA THR A 216 7.95 -20.15 6.87
C THR A 216 9.27 -20.50 7.55
N ARG A 217 10.18 -19.53 7.73
CA ARG A 217 11.44 -19.77 8.47
C ARG A 217 11.18 -20.07 9.95
N VAL A 218 10.18 -19.43 10.56
CA VAL A 218 9.76 -19.77 11.93
C VAL A 218 9.23 -21.21 11.99
N VAL A 219 8.36 -21.59 11.03
CA VAL A 219 7.84 -22.97 10.92
C VAL A 219 8.97 -23.98 10.77
N GLU A 220 9.93 -23.72 9.88
CA GLU A 220 11.09 -24.58 9.64
C GLU A 220 11.90 -24.79 10.92
N ARG A 221 12.23 -23.72 11.63
CA ARG A 221 12.97 -23.77 12.89
C ARG A 221 12.20 -24.46 14.00
N MET A 222 10.89 -24.31 14.02
CA MET A 222 10.05 -25.02 14.98
C MET A 222 9.97 -26.51 14.66
N ALA A 223 9.84 -26.87 13.38
CA ALA A 223 9.81 -28.26 12.93
C ALA A 223 11.08 -29.04 13.33
N GLU A 224 12.25 -28.41 13.24
CA GLU A 224 13.54 -29.00 13.59
C GLU A 224 13.68 -29.37 15.07
N ARG A 225 12.81 -28.86 15.95
CA ARG A 225 12.84 -29.17 17.39
C ARG A 225 12.41 -30.59 17.71
N TRP A 226 11.69 -31.24 16.81
CA TRP A 226 11.20 -32.58 17.02
C TRP A 226 11.74 -33.53 15.93
N PRO A 227 12.29 -34.67 16.33
CA PRO A 227 12.75 -35.66 15.38
C PRO A 227 11.57 -36.26 14.61
N ILE A 228 11.79 -36.59 13.35
CA ILE A 228 10.88 -37.47 12.61
C ILE A 228 11.32 -38.92 12.84
N LEU A 229 10.41 -39.75 13.29
CA LEU A 229 10.63 -41.18 13.34
C LEU A 229 10.55 -41.72 11.90
N ASN A 230 11.65 -42.26 11.42
CA ASN A 230 11.72 -42.95 10.12
C ASN A 230 10.93 -44.25 10.13
#